data_c90181d45e4f29765c7844234a516fee
#
_entry.id   c90181d45e4f29765c7844234a516fee
#
_cell.length_a   1.000
_cell.length_b   1.000
_cell.length_c   1.000
_cell.angle_alpha   90.00
_cell.angle_beta   90.00
_cell.angle_gamma   90.00
#
_symmetry.space_group_name_H-M   'P 1'
#
loop_
_entity.id
_entity.type
_entity.pdbx_description
1 polymer ?
#
loop_
_entity_poly.entity_id
_entity_poly.type
_entity_poly.pdbx_seq_one_letter_code
_entity_poly.pdbx_strand_id
1 'polypeptide(L)'
;FEKHRKDTLIAGDGMCEEEIVKIVVEEGPDRLREIVDMGVRFDKDPNGDYQLGVEGAHSAKRILHHQDMTGYEIQRSLVKKIRTLDNVNILEHHFAVDLITQHHFGEKVTRDRNDTQCYGAYVMNLENNQVLKLSAGATVLASGGAGQVYDLTTNPPVATGDGVAMAYRAKAEVSHMQFIQFHPTALYGSKGDRAFLISEAVRGFGAILKTGDAKPFMKKYDERGSLASRDIVARAIDTEMKSRGTEHVYLDCRHLDIDEFRKKFPTIYDTCLEYGIDVAEDMIPVAPAAHYMCGGVNSDEWGRSTINRLYCCGEVAKTGLHGANRLASNSLLEALVFADRCFRDIKKSIDDYEAPRDLPDWKTEGTTDPKEWVLINHNRKEVKQLMNNYIGIVRSNERLKRSEKRLKVIHEETEQLYKTTTLSPQLGELRNMINVSWLIIRQSMEQQENRGTFYNIDLA
;
A
#
# COMPACT_ATOMS: atom_id res chain seq x y z
N PHE A 1 -7.02 -9.15 -23.36
CA PHE A 1 -7.42 -7.87 -22.75
C PHE A 1 -8.81 -7.98 -22.12
N GLU A 2 -9.85 -8.39 -22.85
CA GLU A 2 -11.25 -8.36 -22.40
C GLU A 2 -11.49 -9.12 -21.07
N LYS A 3 -10.96 -10.34 -20.92
CA LYS A 3 -11.04 -11.09 -19.67
C LYS A 3 -10.37 -10.35 -18.51
N HIS A 4 -9.25 -9.66 -18.75
CA HIS A 4 -8.54 -8.92 -17.71
C HIS A 4 -9.35 -7.68 -17.27
N ARG A 5 -9.91 -6.94 -18.23
CA ARG A 5 -10.81 -5.82 -17.93
C ARG A 5 -12.00 -6.28 -17.08
N LYS A 6 -12.68 -7.35 -17.51
CA LYS A 6 -13.83 -7.90 -16.79
C LYS A 6 -13.48 -8.36 -15.37
N ASP A 7 -12.38 -9.09 -15.20
CA ASP A 7 -11.93 -9.55 -13.89
C ASP A 7 -11.60 -8.36 -12.96
N THR A 8 -10.99 -7.29 -13.49
CA THR A 8 -10.67 -6.07 -12.74
C THR A 8 -11.94 -5.34 -12.30
N LEU A 9 -12.91 -5.15 -13.20
CA LEU A 9 -14.18 -4.49 -12.89
C LEU A 9 -14.99 -5.27 -11.84
N ILE A 10 -15.03 -6.60 -11.96
CA ILE A 10 -15.70 -7.46 -10.98
C ILE A 10 -15.01 -7.35 -9.60
N ALA A 11 -13.67 -7.40 -9.57
CA ALA A 11 -12.92 -7.31 -8.32
C ALA A 11 -13.14 -5.97 -7.63
N GLY A 12 -13.19 -4.87 -8.39
CA GLY A 12 -13.36 -3.52 -7.87
C GLY A 12 -14.78 -3.18 -7.42
N ASP A 13 -15.72 -4.14 -7.50
CA ASP A 13 -17.10 -4.05 -6.97
C ASP A 13 -17.86 -2.80 -7.45
N GLY A 14 -17.80 -2.56 -8.77
CA GLY A 14 -18.53 -1.46 -9.44
C GLY A 14 -17.97 -0.05 -9.20
N MET A 15 -16.78 0.07 -8.59
CA MET A 15 -16.16 1.36 -8.28
C MET A 15 -14.89 1.65 -9.09
N CYS A 16 -14.54 0.78 -10.05
CA CYS A 16 -13.46 1.05 -10.99
C CYS A 16 -13.88 2.11 -12.03
N GLU A 17 -12.92 2.89 -12.47
CA GLU A 17 -13.08 3.77 -13.64
C GLU A 17 -12.72 2.99 -14.91
N GLU A 18 -13.71 2.70 -15.76
CA GLU A 18 -13.56 1.78 -16.91
C GLU A 18 -12.45 2.21 -17.89
N GLU A 19 -12.30 3.52 -18.16
CA GLU A 19 -11.25 4.04 -19.02
C GLU A 19 -9.86 3.82 -18.42
N ILE A 20 -9.72 3.94 -17.09
CA ILE A 20 -8.47 3.65 -16.40
C ILE A 20 -8.13 2.16 -16.46
N VAL A 21 -9.14 1.30 -16.26
CA VAL A 21 -8.96 -0.15 -16.41
C VAL A 21 -8.50 -0.50 -17.83
N LYS A 22 -9.09 0.13 -18.84
CA LYS A 22 -8.72 -0.05 -20.24
C LYS A 22 -7.27 0.39 -20.49
N ILE A 23 -6.89 1.58 -20.04
CA ILE A 23 -5.53 2.11 -20.17
C ILE A 23 -4.51 1.14 -19.59
N VAL A 24 -4.70 0.70 -18.34
CA VAL A 24 -3.73 -0.17 -17.67
C VAL A 24 -3.61 -1.53 -18.36
N VAL A 25 -4.74 -2.10 -18.78
CA VAL A 25 -4.76 -3.41 -19.45
C VAL A 25 -4.14 -3.34 -20.85
N GLU A 26 -4.37 -2.27 -21.60
CA GLU A 26 -3.88 -2.13 -22.98
C GLU A 26 -2.40 -1.69 -23.04
N GLU A 27 -1.97 -0.75 -22.18
CA GLU A 27 -0.58 -0.25 -22.16
C GLU A 27 0.36 -1.16 -21.37
N GLY A 28 -0.18 -1.99 -20.45
CA GLY A 28 0.59 -2.86 -19.58
C GLY A 28 1.61 -3.77 -20.27
N PRO A 29 1.26 -4.49 -21.35
CA PRO A 29 2.20 -5.36 -22.06
C PRO A 29 3.45 -4.63 -22.60
N ASP A 30 3.31 -3.40 -23.06
CA ASP A 30 4.46 -2.61 -23.55
C ASP A 30 5.38 -2.22 -22.39
N ARG A 31 4.81 -1.81 -21.26
CA ARG A 31 5.60 -1.50 -20.04
C ARG A 31 6.33 -2.73 -19.50
N LEU A 32 5.70 -3.91 -19.60
CA LEU A 32 6.37 -5.16 -19.22
C LEU A 32 7.55 -5.49 -20.16
N ARG A 33 7.42 -5.26 -21.46
CA ARG A 33 8.54 -5.44 -22.40
C ARG A 33 9.71 -4.51 -22.06
N GLU A 34 9.42 -3.25 -21.77
CA GLU A 34 10.45 -2.27 -21.40
C GLU A 34 11.24 -2.68 -20.16
N ILE A 35 10.59 -3.16 -19.09
CA ILE A 35 11.32 -3.59 -17.91
C ILE A 35 12.12 -4.88 -18.15
N VAL A 36 11.67 -5.75 -19.06
CA VAL A 36 12.47 -6.91 -19.53
C VAL A 36 13.73 -6.41 -20.25
N ASP A 37 13.61 -5.43 -21.12
CA ASP A 37 14.76 -4.80 -21.81
C ASP A 37 15.70 -4.10 -20.83
N MET A 38 15.19 -3.63 -19.69
CA MET A 38 15.99 -3.08 -18.58
C MET A 38 16.64 -4.18 -17.70
N GLY A 39 16.37 -5.47 -17.98
CA GLY A 39 17.04 -6.61 -17.35
C GLY A 39 16.22 -7.38 -16.32
N VAL A 40 14.91 -7.14 -16.22
CA VAL A 40 14.00 -7.96 -15.39
C VAL A 40 13.85 -9.35 -16.01
N ARG A 41 13.94 -10.38 -15.18
CA ARG A 41 13.83 -11.77 -15.60
C ARG A 41 12.56 -12.39 -15.05
N PHE A 42 11.70 -12.84 -15.95
CA PHE A 42 10.53 -13.65 -15.59
C PHE A 42 10.80 -15.12 -15.93
N ASP A 43 10.11 -16.02 -15.23
CA ASP A 43 10.26 -17.46 -15.42
C ASP A 43 9.79 -17.87 -16.82
N LYS A 44 10.53 -18.79 -17.41
CA LYS A 44 10.28 -19.34 -18.74
C LYS A 44 10.11 -20.84 -18.67
N ASP A 45 9.34 -21.39 -19.59
CA ASP A 45 9.21 -22.82 -19.82
C ASP A 45 10.45 -23.38 -20.58
N PRO A 46 10.58 -24.70 -20.75
CA PRO A 46 11.67 -25.31 -21.50
C PRO A 46 11.77 -24.88 -22.97
N ASN A 47 10.68 -24.34 -23.55
CA ASN A 47 10.64 -23.85 -24.93
C ASN A 47 11.12 -22.40 -25.04
N GLY A 48 11.31 -21.72 -23.90
CA GLY A 48 11.71 -20.30 -23.83
C GLY A 48 10.54 -19.32 -23.77
N ASP A 49 9.30 -19.79 -23.74
CA ASP A 49 8.10 -18.96 -23.57
C ASP A 49 7.89 -18.58 -22.09
N TYR A 50 7.27 -17.43 -21.83
CA TYR A 50 6.97 -17.02 -20.47
C TYR A 50 5.98 -17.97 -19.77
N GLN A 51 6.36 -18.43 -18.60
CA GLN A 51 5.46 -19.20 -17.75
C GLN A 51 4.45 -18.27 -17.08
N LEU A 52 3.17 -18.45 -17.42
CA LEU A 52 2.10 -17.59 -16.90
C LEU A 52 1.40 -18.24 -15.71
N GLY A 53 1.32 -17.48 -14.61
CA GLY A 53 0.57 -17.82 -13.41
C GLY A 53 -0.89 -17.38 -13.46
N VAL A 54 -1.65 -17.87 -12.48
CA VAL A 54 -3.01 -17.43 -12.16
C VAL A 54 -3.10 -17.18 -10.65
N GLU A 55 -3.76 -16.11 -10.27
CA GLU A 55 -4.09 -15.80 -8.87
C GLU A 55 -5.60 -15.74 -8.67
N GLY A 56 -6.07 -15.63 -7.43
CA GLY A 56 -7.49 -15.58 -7.11
C GLY A 56 -8.21 -14.44 -7.85
N ALA A 57 -9.45 -14.70 -8.25
CA ALA A 57 -10.32 -13.84 -9.05
C ALA A 57 -9.86 -13.59 -10.51
N HIS A 58 -8.76 -14.21 -10.98
CA HIS A 58 -8.41 -14.22 -12.38
C HIS A 58 -9.09 -15.35 -13.14
N SER A 59 -9.72 -15.05 -14.28
CA SER A 59 -10.38 -16.04 -15.16
C SER A 59 -9.44 -16.72 -16.15
N ALA A 60 -8.15 -16.30 -16.24
CA ALA A 60 -7.17 -16.88 -17.14
C ALA A 60 -5.73 -16.70 -16.59
N LYS A 61 -4.83 -17.60 -17.00
CA LYS A 61 -3.38 -17.45 -16.76
C LYS A 61 -2.87 -16.26 -17.56
N ARG A 62 -2.26 -15.27 -16.89
CA ARG A 62 -1.73 -14.07 -17.52
C ARG A 62 -0.61 -13.39 -16.73
N ILE A 63 -0.30 -13.87 -15.55
CA ILE A 63 0.60 -13.21 -14.61
C ILE A 63 2.02 -13.67 -14.89
N LEU A 64 2.88 -12.71 -15.25
CA LEU A 64 4.33 -12.93 -15.28
C LEU A 64 4.86 -12.98 -13.84
N HIS A 65 5.74 -13.92 -13.56
CA HIS A 65 6.31 -14.10 -12.23
C HIS A 65 7.79 -14.49 -12.30
N HIS A 66 8.49 -14.27 -11.22
CA HIS A 66 9.83 -14.76 -10.96
C HIS A 66 9.78 -15.54 -9.65
N GLN A 67 9.63 -16.86 -9.74
CA GLN A 67 9.35 -17.72 -8.59
C GLN A 67 8.23 -17.10 -7.70
N ASP A 68 8.48 -16.97 -6.39
CA ASP A 68 7.63 -16.30 -5.41
C ASP A 68 8.10 -14.89 -5.03
N MET A 69 9.04 -14.29 -5.80
CA MET A 69 9.74 -13.03 -5.50
C MET A 69 9.70 -11.99 -6.64
N THR A 70 8.58 -11.92 -7.39
CA THR A 70 8.43 -11.07 -8.59
C THR A 70 8.73 -9.60 -8.31
N GLY A 71 8.19 -9.04 -7.24
CA GLY A 71 8.41 -7.63 -6.88
C GLY A 71 9.88 -7.31 -6.59
N TYR A 72 10.59 -8.22 -5.92
CA TYR A 72 12.02 -8.08 -5.65
C TYR A 72 12.84 -8.06 -6.94
N GLU A 73 12.56 -8.96 -7.89
CA GLU A 73 13.29 -9.04 -9.17
C GLU A 73 13.10 -7.75 -9.99
N ILE A 74 11.89 -7.22 -10.06
CA ILE A 74 11.60 -5.94 -10.72
C ILE A 74 12.40 -4.82 -10.06
N GLN A 75 12.32 -4.67 -8.75
CA GLN A 75 13.03 -3.63 -8.00
C GLN A 75 14.54 -3.74 -8.19
N ARG A 76 15.10 -4.94 -8.01
CA ARG A 76 16.54 -5.20 -8.17
C ARG A 76 17.06 -4.74 -9.54
N SER A 77 16.33 -5.10 -10.60
CA SER A 77 16.73 -4.78 -11.97
C SER A 77 16.60 -3.29 -12.28
N LEU A 78 15.51 -2.65 -11.86
CA LEU A 78 15.30 -1.21 -12.06
C LEU A 78 16.32 -0.38 -11.26
N VAL A 79 16.62 -0.73 -10.01
CA VAL A 79 17.65 -0.05 -9.19
C VAL A 79 19.02 -0.19 -9.85
N LYS A 80 19.35 -1.38 -10.36
CA LYS A 80 20.60 -1.58 -11.09
C LYS A 80 20.67 -0.68 -12.34
N LYS A 81 19.56 -0.55 -13.08
CA LYS A 81 19.50 0.28 -14.28
C LYS A 81 19.63 1.75 -13.95
N ILE A 82 18.87 2.28 -12.99
CA ILE A 82 18.88 3.69 -12.64
C ILE A 82 20.25 4.18 -12.17
N ARG A 83 21.01 3.34 -11.45
CA ARG A 83 22.37 3.65 -11.02
C ARG A 83 23.39 3.79 -12.15
N THR A 84 23.03 3.43 -13.39
CA THR A 84 23.87 3.63 -14.59
C THR A 84 23.57 4.93 -15.33
N LEU A 85 22.65 5.76 -14.83
CA LEU A 85 22.21 6.98 -15.47
C LEU A 85 22.89 8.20 -14.81
N ASP A 86 23.71 8.94 -15.57
CA ASP A 86 24.49 10.08 -15.05
C ASP A 86 23.62 11.29 -14.68
N ASN A 87 22.41 11.38 -15.23
CA ASN A 87 21.46 12.46 -14.99
C ASN A 87 20.49 12.18 -13.83
N VAL A 88 20.70 11.12 -13.06
CA VAL A 88 19.85 10.73 -11.92
C VAL A 88 20.65 10.80 -10.63
N ASN A 89 20.17 11.57 -9.67
CA ASN A 89 20.71 11.63 -8.31
C ASN A 89 19.80 10.83 -7.36
N ILE A 90 20.35 9.83 -6.71
CA ILE A 90 19.64 9.02 -5.71
C ILE A 90 20.07 9.52 -4.32
N LEU A 91 19.11 10.05 -3.55
CA LEU A 91 19.33 10.53 -2.19
C LEU A 91 18.88 9.42 -1.22
N GLU A 92 19.78 8.52 -0.89
CA GLU A 92 19.57 7.51 0.16
C GLU A 92 19.62 8.18 1.54
N HIS A 93 19.00 7.60 2.56
CA HIS A 93 18.93 8.15 3.92
C HIS A 93 18.33 9.58 3.98
N HIS A 94 17.28 9.81 3.19
CA HIS A 94 16.55 11.06 3.20
C HIS A 94 15.06 10.81 3.45
N PHE A 95 14.46 11.68 4.26
CA PHE A 95 13.04 11.64 4.63
C PHE A 95 12.32 12.86 4.06
N ALA A 96 11.28 12.65 3.24
CA ALA A 96 10.45 13.72 2.73
C ALA A 96 9.51 14.23 3.83
N VAL A 97 9.65 15.51 4.19
CA VAL A 97 8.94 16.15 5.31
C VAL A 97 7.60 16.70 4.87
N ASP A 98 7.62 17.56 3.83
CA ASP A 98 6.43 18.21 3.29
C ASP A 98 6.64 18.72 1.85
N LEU A 99 5.53 18.90 1.12
CA LEU A 99 5.53 19.51 -0.21
C LEU A 99 5.58 21.04 -0.09
N ILE A 100 6.31 21.69 -0.98
CA ILE A 100 6.42 23.14 -1.04
C ILE A 100 5.34 23.69 -1.97
N THR A 101 4.43 24.51 -1.43
CA THR A 101 3.34 25.16 -2.16
C THR A 101 3.28 26.65 -1.83
N GLN A 102 2.36 27.41 -2.43
CA GLN A 102 2.14 28.83 -2.13
C GLN A 102 1.94 29.11 -0.64
N HIS A 103 1.48 28.12 0.15
CA HIS A 103 1.34 28.26 1.60
C HIS A 103 2.65 28.69 2.27
N HIS A 104 3.79 28.17 1.82
CA HIS A 104 5.09 28.48 2.37
C HIS A 104 5.59 29.90 2.05
N PHE A 105 4.96 30.53 1.05
CA PHE A 105 5.17 31.95 0.72
C PHE A 105 4.18 32.89 1.44
N GLY A 106 3.38 32.36 2.37
CA GLY A 106 2.42 33.14 3.15
C GLY A 106 1.04 33.27 2.52
N GLU A 107 0.78 32.59 1.39
CA GLU A 107 -0.56 32.58 0.78
C GLU A 107 -1.48 31.57 1.47
N LYS A 108 -2.79 31.91 1.51
CA LYS A 108 -3.80 30.95 1.97
C LYS A 108 -4.10 29.93 0.87
N VAL A 109 -3.79 28.67 1.14
CA VAL A 109 -4.13 27.54 0.27
C VAL A 109 -5.33 26.79 0.84
N THR A 110 -6.37 26.61 0.04
CA THR A 110 -7.60 25.86 0.38
C THR A 110 -7.86 24.79 -0.65
N ARG A 111 -8.72 23.79 -0.37
CA ARG A 111 -8.99 22.68 -1.30
C ARG A 111 -9.76 23.08 -2.55
N ASP A 112 -10.57 24.11 -2.46
CA ASP A 112 -11.34 24.69 -3.55
C ASP A 112 -10.52 25.59 -4.48
N ARG A 113 -9.24 25.83 -4.15
CA ARG A 113 -8.31 26.59 -4.96
C ARG A 113 -7.75 25.69 -6.08
N ASN A 114 -7.97 26.07 -7.34
CA ASN A 114 -7.57 25.30 -8.53
C ASN A 114 -6.21 25.72 -9.10
N ASP A 115 -5.57 26.76 -8.56
CA ASP A 115 -4.28 27.28 -9.00
C ASP A 115 -3.13 26.95 -8.04
N THR A 116 -3.36 26.05 -7.06
CA THR A 116 -2.30 25.57 -6.16
C THR A 116 -1.22 24.85 -6.95
N GLN A 117 0.06 25.19 -6.67
CA GLN A 117 1.21 24.60 -7.35
C GLN A 117 2.18 23.97 -6.36
N CYS A 118 2.78 22.87 -6.78
CA CYS A 118 3.90 22.24 -6.10
C CYS A 118 5.21 22.75 -6.70
N TYR A 119 6.11 23.26 -5.84
CA TYR A 119 7.41 23.79 -6.23
C TYR A 119 8.57 22.87 -5.82
N GLY A 120 8.28 21.71 -5.28
CA GLY A 120 9.23 20.74 -4.77
C GLY A 120 8.89 20.23 -3.38
N ALA A 121 9.89 19.86 -2.60
CA ALA A 121 9.70 19.31 -1.27
C ALA A 121 10.80 19.75 -0.29
N TYR A 122 10.44 19.76 0.99
CA TYR A 122 11.39 19.75 2.09
C TYR A 122 11.80 18.31 2.39
N VAL A 123 13.11 18.07 2.46
CA VAL A 123 13.67 16.73 2.63
C VAL A 123 14.74 16.75 3.71
N MET A 124 14.57 15.94 4.74
CA MET A 124 15.55 15.82 5.82
C MET A 124 16.62 14.80 5.45
N ASN A 125 17.87 15.20 5.54
CA ASN A 125 19.02 14.29 5.52
C ASN A 125 19.16 13.64 6.90
N LEU A 126 19.08 12.30 6.96
CA LEU A 126 19.10 11.54 8.22
C LEU A 126 20.48 11.39 8.85
N GLU A 127 21.55 11.75 8.12
CA GLU A 127 22.92 11.69 8.63
C GLU A 127 23.28 12.92 9.48
N ASN A 128 22.72 14.09 9.12
CA ASN A 128 23.04 15.35 9.78
C ASN A 128 21.83 16.13 10.30
N ASN A 129 20.63 15.58 10.13
CA ASN A 129 19.34 16.17 10.50
C ASN A 129 19.03 17.54 9.84
N GLN A 130 19.71 17.89 8.76
CA GLN A 130 19.43 19.12 8.02
C GLN A 130 18.24 18.93 7.09
N VAL A 131 17.34 19.90 7.07
CA VAL A 131 16.23 19.93 6.13
C VAL A 131 16.62 20.72 4.88
N LEU A 132 16.71 20.01 3.76
CA LEU A 132 17.00 20.55 2.45
C LEU A 132 15.70 21.04 1.80
N LYS A 133 15.77 22.11 1.02
CA LYS A 133 14.70 22.55 0.13
C LYS A 133 15.05 22.16 -1.30
N LEU A 134 14.31 21.18 -1.84
CA LEU A 134 14.50 20.69 -3.20
C LEU A 134 13.48 21.37 -4.12
N SER A 135 13.97 22.28 -4.96
CA SER A 135 13.15 22.92 -6.00
C SER A 135 13.00 22.01 -7.19
N ALA A 136 11.78 21.91 -7.75
CA ALA A 136 11.51 21.07 -8.89
C ALA A 136 10.47 21.70 -9.84
N GLY A 137 10.65 21.51 -11.14
CA GLY A 137 9.65 21.86 -12.15
C GLY A 137 8.40 20.96 -12.03
N ALA A 138 8.57 19.68 -11.71
CA ALA A 138 7.50 18.74 -11.40
C ALA A 138 7.92 17.82 -10.25
N THR A 139 6.97 17.41 -9.43
CA THR A 139 7.17 16.47 -8.31
C THR A 139 6.29 15.24 -8.52
N VAL A 140 6.86 14.04 -8.40
CA VAL A 140 6.13 12.78 -8.52
C VAL A 140 6.14 12.08 -7.15
N LEU A 141 4.97 11.85 -6.58
CA LEU A 141 4.82 10.99 -5.41
C LEU A 141 4.72 9.53 -5.86
N ALA A 142 5.66 8.71 -5.39
CA ALA A 142 5.71 7.26 -5.62
C ALA A 142 6.05 6.54 -4.30
N SER A 143 5.50 7.02 -3.19
CA SER A 143 5.87 6.66 -1.81
C SER A 143 5.21 5.38 -1.30
N GLY A 144 4.40 4.69 -2.12
CA GLY A 144 3.67 3.51 -1.70
C GLY A 144 2.48 3.82 -0.79
N GLY A 145 2.00 2.80 -0.09
CA GLY A 145 0.81 2.87 0.74
C GLY A 145 1.07 3.18 2.22
N ALA A 146 0.12 2.79 3.06
CA ALA A 146 0.09 3.13 4.48
C ALA A 146 -0.19 1.92 5.40
N GLY A 147 0.25 0.72 5.04
CA GLY A 147 -0.04 -0.49 5.82
C GLY A 147 0.46 -0.43 7.27
N GLN A 148 1.49 0.38 7.55
CA GLN A 148 2.05 0.57 8.88
C GLN A 148 1.13 1.30 9.87
N VAL A 149 -0.03 1.78 9.44
CA VAL A 149 -1.07 2.26 10.38
C VAL A 149 -1.77 1.10 11.12
N TYR A 150 -1.53 -0.16 10.71
CA TYR A 150 -2.03 -1.39 11.34
C TYR A 150 -0.91 -2.14 12.04
N ASP A 151 -1.25 -2.92 13.06
CA ASP A 151 -0.29 -3.75 13.80
C ASP A 151 0.26 -4.88 12.94
N LEU A 152 -0.62 -5.59 12.23
CA LEU A 152 -0.24 -6.68 11.34
C LEU A 152 -0.34 -6.23 9.89
N THR A 153 0.80 -6.11 9.23
CA THR A 153 0.89 -5.69 7.82
C THR A 153 1.99 -6.43 7.08
N THR A 154 1.76 -6.69 5.80
CA THR A 154 2.78 -7.21 4.87
C THR A 154 3.65 -6.11 4.26
N ASN A 155 3.35 -4.84 4.54
CA ASN A 155 4.09 -3.71 4.00
C ASN A 155 5.40 -3.47 4.77
N PRO A 156 6.43 -2.91 4.10
CA PRO A 156 7.69 -2.58 4.77
C PRO A 156 7.52 -1.50 5.84
N PRO A 157 8.47 -1.36 6.79
CA PRO A 157 8.40 -0.37 7.87
C PRO A 157 8.22 1.07 7.42
N VAL A 158 8.67 1.41 6.21
CA VAL A 158 8.55 2.75 5.60
C VAL A 158 7.16 3.06 5.00
N ALA A 159 6.23 2.11 4.99
CA ALA A 159 4.88 2.31 4.45
C ALA A 159 3.97 3.01 5.47
N THR A 160 4.32 4.21 5.87
CA THR A 160 3.66 5.05 6.88
C THR A 160 2.65 6.05 6.29
N GLY A 161 2.51 6.05 4.94
CA GLY A 161 1.55 6.91 4.23
C GLY A 161 2.04 8.32 3.99
N ASP A 162 3.35 8.52 3.92
CA ASP A 162 4.00 9.84 3.87
C ASP A 162 3.52 10.68 2.69
N GLY A 163 3.47 10.12 1.49
CA GLY A 163 3.02 10.86 0.29
C GLY A 163 1.56 11.29 0.39
N VAL A 164 0.67 10.40 0.88
CA VAL A 164 -0.75 10.73 1.10
C VAL A 164 -0.89 11.84 2.13
N ALA A 165 -0.16 11.75 3.25
CA ALA A 165 -0.20 12.75 4.32
C ALA A 165 0.32 14.11 3.84
N MET A 166 1.45 14.14 3.11
CA MET A 166 2.01 15.38 2.53
C MET A 166 1.03 16.01 1.52
N ALA A 167 0.46 15.22 0.62
CA ALA A 167 -0.54 15.69 -0.34
C ALA A 167 -1.79 16.24 0.36
N TYR A 168 -2.28 15.54 1.39
CA TYR A 168 -3.42 15.99 2.20
C TYR A 168 -3.16 17.32 2.91
N ARG A 169 -1.97 17.51 3.53
CA ARG A 169 -1.57 18.78 4.15
C ARG A 169 -1.44 19.90 3.12
N ALA A 170 -0.91 19.58 1.94
CA ALA A 170 -0.83 20.50 0.79
C ALA A 170 -2.21 20.82 0.17
N LYS A 171 -3.31 20.22 0.66
CA LYS A 171 -4.70 20.38 0.22
C LYS A 171 -5.06 19.67 -1.07
N ALA A 172 -4.25 18.71 -1.53
CA ALA A 172 -4.67 17.81 -2.60
C ALA A 172 -5.91 17.01 -2.19
N GLU A 173 -6.69 16.62 -3.16
CA GLU A 173 -7.83 15.73 -2.96
C GLU A 173 -7.34 14.30 -2.69
N VAL A 174 -7.92 13.66 -1.67
CA VAL A 174 -7.61 12.28 -1.26
C VAL A 174 -8.90 11.54 -1.04
N SER A 175 -9.08 10.40 -1.67
CA SER A 175 -10.34 9.65 -1.59
C SER A 175 -10.14 8.14 -1.55
N HIS A 176 -11.23 7.42 -1.28
CA HIS A 176 -11.32 5.97 -1.21
C HIS A 176 -10.43 5.34 -0.12
N MET A 177 -10.01 6.12 0.88
CA MET A 177 -9.12 5.67 1.96
C MET A 177 -9.74 4.57 2.83
N GLN A 178 -11.08 4.44 2.87
CA GLN A 178 -11.78 3.39 3.59
C GLN A 178 -11.55 1.98 3.01
N PHE A 179 -11.09 1.88 1.76
CA PHE A 179 -10.87 0.59 1.08
C PHE A 179 -9.44 0.09 1.29
N ILE A 180 -9.23 -0.56 2.43
CA ILE A 180 -7.97 -1.23 2.78
C ILE A 180 -8.12 -2.72 2.53
N GLN A 181 -7.31 -3.25 1.62
CA GLN A 181 -7.27 -4.69 1.36
C GLN A 181 -6.40 -5.39 2.39
N PHE A 182 -6.96 -6.38 3.07
CA PHE A 182 -6.22 -7.30 3.93
C PHE A 182 -5.87 -8.57 3.16
N HIS A 183 -4.60 -8.96 3.20
CA HIS A 183 -4.21 -10.27 2.68
C HIS A 183 -4.59 -11.34 3.69
N PRO A 184 -5.32 -12.39 3.27
CA PRO A 184 -5.86 -13.38 4.19
C PRO A 184 -4.80 -14.19 4.94
N THR A 185 -3.66 -14.44 4.32
CA THR A 185 -2.67 -15.41 4.75
C THR A 185 -1.27 -14.80 4.92
N ALA A 186 -1.08 -13.98 5.95
CA ALA A 186 0.24 -13.63 6.46
C ALA A 186 0.65 -14.62 7.56
N LEU A 187 1.93 -14.98 7.60
CA LEU A 187 2.48 -15.88 8.62
C LEU A 187 2.30 -15.25 10.01
N TYR A 188 1.52 -15.90 10.86
CA TYR A 188 1.32 -15.47 12.24
C TYR A 188 2.56 -15.76 13.09
N GLY A 189 2.95 -14.82 13.95
CA GLY A 189 4.15 -14.93 14.78
C GLY A 189 5.45 -14.56 14.06
N SER A 190 5.39 -14.05 12.82
CA SER A 190 6.58 -13.50 12.16
C SER A 190 7.18 -12.34 12.96
N LYS A 191 8.51 -12.29 13.04
CA LYS A 191 9.25 -11.27 13.80
C LYS A 191 9.39 -9.97 13.03
N GLY A 192 9.38 -8.84 13.75
CA GLY A 192 9.58 -7.50 13.19
C GLY A 192 8.29 -6.80 12.76
N ASP A 193 8.44 -5.63 12.13
CA ASP A 193 7.33 -4.74 11.76
C ASP A 193 6.65 -5.11 10.43
N ARG A 194 7.04 -6.23 9.82
CA ARG A 194 6.51 -6.74 8.57
C ARG A 194 6.16 -8.21 8.69
N ALA A 195 4.89 -8.55 8.55
CA ALA A 195 4.45 -9.94 8.48
C ALA A 195 4.90 -10.60 7.17
N PHE A 196 5.41 -11.83 7.24
CA PHE A 196 5.78 -12.58 6.04
C PHE A 196 4.53 -13.02 5.27
N LEU A 197 4.52 -12.75 3.98
CA LEU A 197 3.39 -13.06 3.11
C LEU A 197 3.42 -14.52 2.65
N ILE A 198 2.41 -15.31 3.02
CA ILE A 198 2.14 -16.59 2.36
C ILE A 198 1.28 -16.28 1.12
N SER A 199 1.91 -16.31 -0.05
CA SER A 199 1.31 -15.91 -1.32
C SER A 199 -0.05 -16.59 -1.58
N GLU A 200 -0.95 -15.88 -2.22
CA GLU A 200 -2.23 -16.42 -2.70
C GLU A 200 -2.05 -17.62 -3.64
N ALA A 201 -0.95 -17.67 -4.38
CA ALA A 201 -0.59 -18.78 -5.24
C ALA A 201 -0.52 -20.12 -4.49
N VAL A 202 -0.21 -20.13 -3.19
CA VAL A 202 -0.23 -21.33 -2.34
C VAL A 202 -1.65 -21.89 -2.20
N ARG A 203 -2.67 -21.01 -2.03
CA ARG A 203 -4.07 -21.42 -2.06
C ARG A 203 -4.49 -21.89 -3.45
N GLY A 204 -4.01 -21.22 -4.50
CA GLY A 204 -4.17 -21.64 -5.89
C GLY A 204 -3.54 -22.99 -6.20
N PHE A 205 -2.46 -23.35 -5.51
CA PHE A 205 -1.81 -24.65 -5.63
C PHE A 205 -2.55 -25.78 -4.90
N GLY A 206 -3.54 -25.43 -4.04
CA GLY A 206 -4.43 -26.40 -3.41
C GLY A 206 -4.47 -26.35 -1.89
N ALA A 207 -3.76 -25.42 -1.24
CA ALA A 207 -3.78 -25.31 0.21
C ALA A 207 -5.17 -24.95 0.76
N ILE A 208 -5.52 -25.52 1.91
CA ILE A 208 -6.86 -25.44 2.48
C ILE A 208 -6.81 -24.70 3.83
N LEU A 209 -7.66 -23.66 3.99
CA LEU A 209 -7.84 -22.96 5.24
C LEU A 209 -8.62 -23.82 6.26
N LYS A 210 -8.04 -23.97 7.44
CA LYS A 210 -8.58 -24.80 8.53
C LYS A 210 -8.50 -24.08 9.88
N THR A 211 -9.39 -24.45 10.77
CA THR A 211 -9.36 -24.06 12.19
C THR A 211 -8.34 -24.89 12.97
N GLY A 212 -8.06 -24.53 14.23
CA GLY A 212 -7.11 -25.27 15.07
C GLY A 212 -7.44 -26.75 15.32
N ASP A 213 -8.72 -27.12 15.18
CA ASP A 213 -9.17 -28.51 15.20
C ASP A 213 -9.14 -29.18 13.80
N ALA A 214 -8.34 -28.65 12.90
CA ALA A 214 -8.08 -29.11 11.53
C ALA A 214 -9.33 -29.22 10.63
N LYS A 215 -10.42 -28.51 10.92
CA LYS A 215 -11.64 -28.50 10.12
C LYS A 215 -11.62 -27.40 9.07
N PRO A 216 -11.85 -27.70 7.77
CA PRO A 216 -12.02 -26.67 6.76
C PRO A 216 -13.30 -25.87 7.01
N PHE A 217 -13.24 -24.54 6.87
CA PHE A 217 -14.35 -23.66 7.21
C PHE A 217 -14.86 -22.81 6.05
N MET A 218 -14.06 -22.57 5.03
CA MET A 218 -14.36 -21.59 3.98
C MET A 218 -15.66 -21.83 3.22
N LYS A 219 -16.05 -23.11 3.00
CA LYS A 219 -17.29 -23.44 2.26
C LYS A 219 -18.58 -22.97 2.95
N LYS A 220 -18.53 -22.63 4.24
CA LYS A 220 -19.67 -22.03 4.95
C LYS A 220 -19.87 -20.53 4.60
N TYR A 221 -18.85 -19.88 4.01
CA TYR A 221 -18.84 -18.49 3.64
C TYR A 221 -18.93 -18.25 2.12
N ASP A 222 -18.33 -19.14 1.31
CA ASP A 222 -18.32 -19.04 -0.15
C ASP A 222 -18.09 -20.42 -0.78
N GLU A 223 -18.83 -20.75 -1.84
CA GLU A 223 -18.75 -22.04 -2.55
C GLU A 223 -17.37 -22.30 -3.15
N ARG A 224 -16.63 -21.25 -3.54
CA ARG A 224 -15.25 -21.35 -4.05
C ARG A 224 -14.25 -21.77 -2.98
N GLY A 225 -14.66 -21.80 -1.71
CA GLY A 225 -13.80 -22.19 -0.59
C GLY A 225 -12.59 -21.28 -0.43
N SER A 226 -11.40 -21.86 -0.26
CA SER A 226 -10.15 -21.12 -0.08
C SER A 226 -9.72 -20.29 -1.31
N LEU A 227 -10.40 -20.44 -2.46
CA LEU A 227 -10.17 -19.68 -3.70
C LEU A 227 -11.14 -18.49 -3.88
N ALA A 228 -11.98 -18.20 -2.89
CA ALA A 228 -12.79 -16.98 -2.89
C ALA A 228 -11.91 -15.71 -2.92
N SER A 229 -12.51 -14.57 -3.26
CA SER A 229 -11.79 -13.28 -3.29
C SER A 229 -11.21 -12.92 -1.91
N ARG A 230 -10.13 -12.12 -1.89
CA ARG A 230 -9.37 -11.80 -0.67
C ARG A 230 -10.23 -11.21 0.44
N ASP A 231 -11.16 -10.33 0.10
CA ASP A 231 -12.08 -9.69 1.04
C ASP A 231 -12.99 -10.71 1.74
N ILE A 232 -13.55 -11.66 1.00
CA ILE A 232 -14.40 -12.75 1.53
C ILE A 232 -13.56 -13.66 2.45
N VAL A 233 -12.39 -14.07 1.99
CA VAL A 233 -11.51 -14.97 2.77
C VAL A 233 -11.04 -14.26 4.05
N ALA A 234 -10.63 -12.99 3.97
CA ALA A 234 -10.18 -12.23 5.13
C ALA A 234 -11.30 -12.05 6.17
N ARG A 235 -12.54 -11.73 5.73
CA ARG A 235 -13.71 -11.66 6.62
C ARG A 235 -14.05 -13.00 7.26
N ALA A 236 -13.98 -14.09 6.50
CA ALA A 236 -14.23 -15.43 7.03
C ALA A 236 -13.21 -15.79 8.13
N ILE A 237 -11.92 -15.53 7.89
CA ILE A 237 -10.86 -15.76 8.89
C ILE A 237 -11.09 -14.89 10.12
N ASP A 238 -11.35 -13.59 9.97
CA ASP A 238 -11.63 -12.67 11.09
C ASP A 238 -12.82 -13.16 11.93
N THR A 239 -13.87 -13.66 11.28
CA THR A 239 -15.05 -14.22 11.93
C THR A 239 -14.72 -15.50 12.71
N GLU A 240 -13.98 -16.45 12.11
CA GLU A 240 -13.56 -17.68 12.80
C GLU A 240 -12.64 -17.39 13.97
N MET A 241 -11.68 -16.48 13.83
CA MET A 241 -10.77 -16.06 14.91
C MET A 241 -11.57 -15.48 16.08
N LYS A 242 -12.46 -14.53 15.83
CA LYS A 242 -13.28 -13.87 16.87
C LYS A 242 -14.25 -14.83 17.53
N SER A 243 -14.92 -15.71 16.79
CA SER A 243 -15.90 -16.66 17.32
C SER A 243 -15.24 -17.72 18.21
N ARG A 244 -13.97 -18.03 18.00
CA ARG A 244 -13.19 -19.03 18.74
C ARG A 244 -12.26 -18.44 19.78
N GLY A 245 -12.10 -17.11 19.83
CA GLY A 245 -11.14 -16.43 20.71
C GLY A 245 -9.68 -16.78 20.37
N THR A 246 -9.38 -17.00 19.09
CA THR A 246 -8.01 -17.30 18.61
C THR A 246 -7.44 -16.13 17.81
N GLU A 247 -6.12 -16.02 17.75
CA GLU A 247 -5.42 -14.93 17.04
C GLU A 247 -5.00 -15.32 15.61
N HIS A 248 -5.20 -16.59 15.22
CA HIS A 248 -4.86 -17.11 13.90
C HIS A 248 -5.73 -18.32 13.52
N VAL A 249 -5.72 -18.66 12.27
CA VAL A 249 -6.18 -19.91 11.66
C VAL A 249 -5.00 -20.62 11.01
N TYR A 250 -5.24 -21.70 10.31
CA TYR A 250 -4.18 -22.50 9.69
C TYR A 250 -4.40 -22.66 8.19
N LEU A 251 -3.30 -22.65 7.45
CA LEU A 251 -3.24 -23.04 6.04
C LEU A 251 -2.59 -24.43 5.97
N ASP A 252 -3.36 -25.43 5.55
CA ASP A 252 -2.91 -26.81 5.46
C ASP A 252 -2.42 -27.15 4.05
N CYS A 253 -1.15 -27.49 3.95
CA CYS A 253 -0.47 -27.90 2.71
C CYS A 253 -0.06 -29.38 2.72
N ARG A 254 -0.23 -30.13 3.80
CA ARG A 254 0.30 -31.48 4.04
C ARG A 254 -0.19 -32.54 3.05
N HIS A 255 -1.29 -32.28 2.35
CA HIS A 255 -1.85 -33.17 1.31
C HIS A 255 -1.30 -32.89 -0.09
N LEU A 256 -0.44 -31.87 -0.24
CA LEU A 256 0.15 -31.46 -1.51
C LEU A 256 1.48 -32.22 -1.76
N ASP A 257 1.90 -32.25 -3.02
CA ASP A 257 3.24 -32.70 -3.38
C ASP A 257 4.28 -31.70 -2.87
N ILE A 258 5.04 -32.11 -1.86
CA ILE A 258 5.98 -31.20 -1.16
C ILE A 258 7.21 -30.85 -2.01
N ASP A 259 7.65 -31.73 -2.88
CA ASP A 259 8.77 -31.49 -3.78
C ASP A 259 8.38 -30.46 -4.84
N GLU A 260 7.16 -30.55 -5.36
CA GLU A 260 6.61 -29.56 -6.27
C GLU A 260 6.34 -28.24 -5.55
N PHE A 261 5.83 -28.27 -4.31
CA PHE A 261 5.65 -27.09 -3.47
C PHE A 261 6.97 -26.34 -3.27
N ARG A 262 8.01 -27.04 -2.86
CA ARG A 262 9.35 -26.47 -2.63
C ARG A 262 9.94 -25.87 -3.91
N LYS A 263 9.71 -26.45 -5.05
CA LYS A 263 10.13 -25.92 -6.35
C LYS A 263 9.44 -24.61 -6.71
N LYS A 264 8.12 -24.52 -6.44
CA LYS A 264 7.29 -23.36 -6.81
C LYS A 264 7.40 -22.22 -5.81
N PHE A 265 7.56 -22.53 -4.51
CA PHE A 265 7.54 -21.57 -3.41
C PHE A 265 8.76 -21.75 -2.49
N PRO A 266 9.98 -21.65 -3.04
CA PRO A 266 11.20 -21.92 -2.28
C PRO A 266 11.34 -20.96 -1.08
N THR A 267 11.07 -19.68 -1.26
CA THR A 267 11.17 -18.67 -0.19
C THR A 267 10.15 -18.92 0.92
N ILE A 268 8.92 -19.32 0.55
CA ILE A 268 7.86 -19.62 1.54
C ILE A 268 8.23 -20.88 2.34
N TYR A 269 8.72 -21.92 1.65
CA TYR A 269 9.13 -23.17 2.29
C TYR A 269 10.28 -22.94 3.28
N ASP A 270 11.35 -22.26 2.84
CA ASP A 270 12.53 -22.00 3.65
C ASP A 270 12.19 -21.08 4.85
N THR A 271 11.36 -20.04 4.64
CA THR A 271 10.90 -19.19 5.74
C THR A 271 10.06 -19.97 6.76
N CYS A 272 9.14 -20.83 6.34
CA CYS A 272 8.39 -21.66 7.29
C CYS A 272 9.34 -22.51 8.14
N LEU A 273 10.36 -23.13 7.54
CA LEU A 273 11.37 -23.89 8.29
C LEU A 273 12.17 -23.03 9.29
N GLU A 274 12.52 -21.78 8.94
CA GLU A 274 13.19 -20.85 9.86
C GLU A 274 12.34 -20.52 11.09
N TYR A 275 11.01 -20.56 10.94
CA TYR A 275 10.05 -20.40 12.05
C TYR A 275 9.69 -21.73 12.73
N GLY A 276 10.35 -22.84 12.40
CA GLY A 276 10.12 -24.15 12.98
C GLY A 276 8.86 -24.85 12.50
N ILE A 277 8.36 -24.48 11.31
CA ILE A 277 7.16 -25.05 10.69
C ILE A 277 7.58 -25.90 9.49
N ASP A 278 7.46 -27.21 9.60
CA ASP A 278 7.64 -28.13 8.47
C ASP A 278 6.32 -28.23 7.68
N VAL A 279 6.28 -27.64 6.48
CA VAL A 279 5.07 -27.60 5.64
C VAL A 279 4.56 -29.02 5.27
N ALA A 280 5.42 -30.03 5.31
CA ALA A 280 5.04 -31.43 5.07
C ALA A 280 4.28 -32.06 6.25
N GLU A 281 4.58 -31.62 7.48
CA GLU A 281 4.07 -32.22 8.74
C GLU A 281 3.10 -31.26 9.44
N ASP A 282 3.34 -29.95 9.34
CA ASP A 282 2.65 -28.92 10.09
C ASP A 282 1.67 -28.10 9.22
N MET A 283 0.62 -27.60 9.85
CA MET A 283 -0.22 -26.55 9.26
C MET A 283 0.43 -25.18 9.51
N ILE A 284 0.48 -24.32 8.49
CA ILE A 284 1.06 -22.97 8.60
C ILE A 284 0.09 -22.07 9.36
N PRO A 285 0.45 -21.48 10.53
CA PRO A 285 -0.40 -20.51 11.21
C PRO A 285 -0.48 -19.21 10.41
N VAL A 286 -1.67 -18.74 10.12
CA VAL A 286 -1.91 -17.55 9.29
C VAL A 286 -2.96 -16.63 9.88
N ALA A 287 -2.79 -15.32 9.69
CA ALA A 287 -3.77 -14.31 10.05
C ALA A 287 -3.88 -13.24 8.96
N PRO A 288 -5.03 -12.56 8.83
CA PRO A 288 -5.17 -11.47 7.88
C PRO A 288 -4.28 -10.29 8.27
N ALA A 289 -3.57 -9.71 7.29
CA ALA A 289 -2.69 -8.56 7.48
C ALA A 289 -3.04 -7.44 6.49
N ALA A 290 -2.94 -6.18 6.91
CA ALA A 290 -3.08 -5.04 5.99
C ALA A 290 -2.05 -5.16 4.86
N HIS A 291 -2.52 -5.01 3.61
CA HIS A 291 -1.71 -5.40 2.46
C HIS A 291 -1.66 -4.34 1.35
N TYR A 292 -2.79 -3.72 1.04
CA TYR A 292 -2.86 -2.73 -0.04
C TYR A 292 -3.94 -1.67 0.24
N MET A 293 -3.62 -0.42 -0.07
CA MET A 293 -4.53 0.72 0.01
C MET A 293 -5.10 1.01 -1.37
N CYS A 294 -6.43 0.80 -1.57
CA CYS A 294 -7.07 1.04 -2.86
C CYS A 294 -7.36 2.53 -3.12
N GLY A 295 -7.42 3.33 -2.06
CA GLY A 295 -7.51 4.79 -2.12
C GLY A 295 -6.16 5.48 -2.16
N GLY A 296 -6.16 6.79 -2.10
CA GLY A 296 -4.95 7.61 -2.12
C GLY A 296 -5.20 9.02 -2.64
N VAL A 297 -4.15 9.66 -3.13
CA VAL A 297 -4.21 10.98 -3.77
C VAL A 297 -4.93 10.84 -5.11
N ASN A 298 -6.03 11.59 -5.30
CA ASN A 298 -6.76 11.59 -6.57
C ASN A 298 -5.84 11.99 -7.72
N SER A 299 -5.82 11.18 -8.75
CA SER A 299 -5.03 11.42 -9.96
C SER A 299 -5.82 11.08 -11.21
N ASP A 300 -5.63 11.89 -12.25
CA ASP A 300 -6.24 11.69 -13.56
C ASP A 300 -5.51 10.58 -14.35
N GLU A 301 -5.90 10.38 -15.61
CA GLU A 301 -5.31 9.40 -16.51
C GLU A 301 -3.82 9.65 -16.84
N TRP A 302 -3.28 10.81 -16.49
CA TRP A 302 -1.85 11.16 -16.64
C TRP A 302 -1.10 11.12 -15.29
N GLY A 303 -1.77 10.73 -14.21
CA GLY A 303 -1.21 10.75 -12.88
C GLY A 303 -1.13 12.15 -12.25
N ARG A 304 -1.77 13.17 -12.82
CA ARG A 304 -1.83 14.52 -12.26
C ARG A 304 -2.73 14.54 -11.05
N SER A 305 -2.26 15.13 -9.96
CA SER A 305 -3.11 15.42 -8.80
C SER A 305 -3.94 16.70 -9.01
N THR A 306 -4.74 17.06 -8.01
CA THR A 306 -5.47 18.36 -7.99
C THR A 306 -4.55 19.55 -7.72
N ILE A 307 -3.26 19.33 -7.48
CA ILE A 307 -2.24 20.38 -7.34
C ILE A 307 -1.38 20.37 -8.60
N ASN A 308 -1.25 21.52 -9.24
CA ASN A 308 -0.44 21.66 -10.43
C ASN A 308 1.03 21.27 -10.19
N ARG A 309 1.67 20.61 -11.13
CA ARG A 309 3.05 20.10 -11.06
C ARG A 309 3.26 18.98 -10.03
N LEU A 310 2.19 18.47 -9.41
CA LEU A 310 2.24 17.33 -8.51
C LEU A 310 1.57 16.12 -9.17
N TYR A 311 2.34 15.08 -9.36
CA TYR A 311 1.94 13.81 -9.95
C TYR A 311 1.99 12.69 -8.90
N CYS A 312 1.20 11.65 -9.12
CA CYS A 312 1.16 10.46 -8.25
C CYS A 312 1.12 9.19 -9.10
N CYS A 313 1.92 8.18 -8.74
CA CYS A 313 1.88 6.87 -9.37
C CYS A 313 2.12 5.74 -8.37
N GLY A 314 1.59 4.56 -8.65
CA GLY A 314 1.60 3.42 -7.74
C GLY A 314 0.65 3.60 -6.56
N GLU A 315 0.86 2.87 -5.48
CA GLU A 315 -0.09 2.73 -4.36
C GLU A 315 -0.42 4.03 -3.61
N VAL A 316 0.35 5.10 -3.76
CA VAL A 316 0.02 6.42 -3.19
C VAL A 316 -1.14 7.09 -3.93
N ALA A 317 -1.39 6.70 -5.19
CA ALA A 317 -2.37 7.29 -6.08
C ALA A 317 -3.72 6.58 -6.02
N LYS A 318 -4.82 7.33 -6.04
CA LYS A 318 -6.15 6.83 -6.40
C LYS A 318 -6.39 7.15 -7.87
N THR A 319 -6.05 6.21 -8.74
CA THR A 319 -6.23 6.31 -10.20
C THR A 319 -7.65 5.96 -10.64
N GLY A 320 -8.35 5.13 -9.87
CA GLY A 320 -9.63 4.54 -10.25
C GLY A 320 -9.53 3.10 -10.76
N LEU A 321 -8.33 2.53 -10.88
CA LEU A 321 -8.13 1.15 -11.32
C LEU A 321 -8.74 0.13 -10.36
N HIS A 322 -8.55 0.31 -9.06
CA HIS A 322 -8.81 -0.74 -8.06
C HIS A 322 -10.23 -0.73 -7.49
N GLY A 323 -10.97 0.35 -7.65
CA GLY A 323 -12.32 0.46 -7.07
C GLY A 323 -12.31 0.19 -5.56
N ALA A 324 -13.23 -0.64 -5.09
CA ALA A 324 -13.37 -1.00 -3.69
C ALA A 324 -12.48 -2.19 -3.26
N ASN A 325 -11.84 -2.89 -4.21
CA ASN A 325 -10.98 -4.05 -3.93
C ASN A 325 -10.06 -4.34 -5.12
N ARG A 326 -8.76 -4.39 -4.87
CA ARG A 326 -7.75 -4.60 -5.91
C ARG A 326 -7.71 -6.05 -6.40
N LEU A 327 -7.76 -6.24 -7.72
CA LEU A 327 -7.39 -7.52 -8.32
C LEU A 327 -5.89 -7.77 -8.13
N ALA A 328 -5.51 -8.97 -7.76
CA ALA A 328 -4.12 -9.36 -7.56
C ALA A 328 -3.24 -9.02 -8.78
N SER A 329 -1.98 -8.69 -8.57
CA SER A 329 -0.98 -8.30 -9.57
C SER A 329 -1.24 -6.99 -10.35
N ASN A 330 -2.44 -6.41 -10.30
CA ASN A 330 -2.71 -5.13 -10.97
C ASN A 330 -1.90 -3.96 -10.39
N SER A 331 -1.47 -4.01 -9.12
CA SER A 331 -0.72 -2.92 -8.49
C SER A 331 0.64 -2.65 -9.14
N LEU A 332 1.39 -3.71 -9.49
CA LEU A 332 2.68 -3.55 -10.17
C LEU A 332 2.49 -3.05 -11.60
N LEU A 333 1.46 -3.54 -12.27
CA LEU A 333 1.12 -3.09 -13.64
C LEU A 333 0.70 -1.62 -13.66
N GLU A 334 -0.15 -1.20 -12.72
CA GLU A 334 -0.55 0.20 -12.53
C GLU A 334 0.67 1.10 -12.33
N ALA A 335 1.57 0.73 -11.42
CA ALA A 335 2.75 1.52 -11.12
C ALA A 335 3.62 1.75 -12.38
N LEU A 336 3.80 0.72 -13.21
CA LEU A 336 4.58 0.83 -14.45
C LEU A 336 3.87 1.72 -15.48
N VAL A 337 2.57 1.52 -15.69
CA VAL A 337 1.80 2.30 -16.67
C VAL A 337 1.73 3.77 -16.26
N PHE A 338 1.40 4.07 -15.01
CA PHE A 338 1.27 5.44 -14.56
C PHE A 338 2.62 6.16 -14.41
N ALA A 339 3.72 5.46 -14.09
CA ALA A 339 5.05 6.06 -14.12
C ALA A 339 5.41 6.57 -15.54
N ASP A 340 5.13 5.78 -16.58
CA ASP A 340 5.32 6.18 -17.96
C ASP A 340 4.37 7.31 -18.37
N ARG A 341 3.10 7.26 -17.97
CA ARG A 341 2.13 8.31 -18.28
C ARG A 341 2.50 9.64 -17.62
N CYS A 342 2.91 9.64 -16.36
CA CYS A 342 3.48 10.82 -15.69
C CYS A 342 4.67 11.37 -16.47
N PHE A 343 5.61 10.51 -16.86
CA PHE A 343 6.77 10.92 -17.66
C PHE A 343 6.37 11.57 -18.99
N ARG A 344 5.46 10.94 -19.74
CA ARG A 344 5.01 11.48 -21.05
C ARG A 344 4.35 12.84 -20.92
N ASP A 345 3.62 13.07 -19.85
CA ASP A 345 2.95 14.36 -19.61
C ASP A 345 3.92 15.42 -19.12
N ILE A 346 4.74 15.10 -18.14
CA ILE A 346 5.80 16.00 -17.62
C ILE A 346 6.71 16.44 -18.77
N LYS A 347 7.12 15.51 -19.65
CA LYS A 347 7.99 15.82 -20.79
C LYS A 347 7.40 16.87 -21.74
N LYS A 348 6.07 16.97 -21.85
CA LYS A 348 5.42 17.97 -22.72
C LYS A 348 5.45 19.38 -22.15
N SER A 349 5.49 19.51 -20.82
CA SER A 349 5.27 20.77 -20.12
C SER A 349 6.44 21.22 -19.24
N ILE A 350 7.50 20.40 -19.12
CA ILE A 350 8.59 20.68 -18.16
C ILE A 350 9.34 21.98 -18.49
N ASP A 351 9.48 22.30 -19.78
CA ASP A 351 10.16 23.51 -20.23
C ASP A 351 9.36 24.79 -19.95
N ASP A 352 8.04 24.67 -19.75
CA ASP A 352 7.14 25.76 -19.39
C ASP A 352 7.14 26.05 -17.86
N TYR A 353 7.78 25.19 -17.08
CA TYR A 353 7.78 25.27 -15.61
C TYR A 353 8.99 26.05 -15.11
N GLU A 354 8.79 27.31 -14.76
CA GLU A 354 9.78 28.05 -14.00
C GLU A 354 9.74 27.65 -12.52
N ALA A 355 10.88 27.15 -12.00
CA ALA A 355 11.03 26.92 -10.57
C ALA A 355 11.28 28.25 -9.86
N PRO A 356 10.65 28.52 -8.70
CA PRO A 356 10.93 29.73 -7.94
C PRO A 356 12.40 29.76 -7.51
N ARG A 357 13.04 30.91 -7.68
CA ARG A 357 14.48 31.08 -7.35
C ARG A 357 14.73 31.08 -5.84
N ASP A 358 13.77 31.59 -5.06
CA ASP A 358 13.89 31.78 -3.61
C ASP A 358 12.80 31.00 -2.87
N LEU A 359 13.00 29.70 -2.67
CA LEU A 359 12.17 28.90 -1.77
C LEU A 359 12.45 29.31 -0.32
N PRO A 360 11.41 29.50 0.53
CA PRO A 360 11.62 29.78 1.95
C PRO A 360 12.32 28.61 2.64
N ASP A 361 13.13 28.93 3.63
CA ASP A 361 13.78 27.91 4.45
C ASP A 361 12.76 27.17 5.30
N TRP A 362 13.07 25.93 5.63
CA TRP A 362 12.28 25.18 6.60
C TRP A 362 12.31 25.87 7.95
N LYS A 363 11.14 26.18 8.50
CA LYS A 363 11.04 26.74 9.84
C LYS A 363 11.09 25.61 10.86
N THR A 364 12.18 25.52 11.58
CA THR A 364 12.28 24.66 12.77
C THR A 364 11.48 25.30 13.89
N GLU A 365 10.27 24.81 14.16
CA GLU A 365 9.42 25.36 15.22
C GLU A 365 9.91 24.92 16.62
N GLY A 366 10.55 23.76 16.74
CA GLY A 366 11.04 23.21 18.00
C GLY A 366 12.54 23.32 18.17
N THR A 367 12.98 23.73 19.37
CA THR A 367 14.40 23.81 19.75
C THR A 367 14.82 22.78 20.78
N THR A 368 13.86 22.02 21.32
CA THR A 368 14.10 21.06 22.39
C THR A 368 14.31 19.68 21.80
N ASP A 369 15.44 19.06 22.13
CA ASP A 369 15.67 17.66 21.79
C ASP A 369 14.56 16.79 22.45
N PRO A 370 13.90 15.88 21.73
CA PRO A 370 12.87 15.05 22.33
C PRO A 370 13.51 14.15 23.40
N LYS A 371 13.46 14.61 24.65
CA LYS A 371 13.97 13.86 25.83
C LYS A 371 13.14 12.59 26.07
N GLU A 372 11.92 12.52 25.51
CA GLU A 372 10.97 11.45 25.79
C GLU A 372 10.51 10.75 24.50
N TRP A 373 11.37 9.96 23.91
CA TRP A 373 11.04 9.04 22.83
C TRP A 373 9.88 8.08 23.18
N VAL A 374 9.63 7.89 24.46
CA VAL A 374 8.51 7.10 25.00
C VAL A 374 7.18 7.61 24.47
N LEU A 375 6.97 8.94 24.38
CA LEU A 375 5.72 9.53 23.92
C LEU A 375 5.46 9.23 22.44
N ILE A 376 6.47 9.36 21.58
CA ILE A 376 6.36 9.08 20.15
C ILE A 376 6.06 7.57 19.93
N ASN A 377 6.81 6.70 20.61
CA ASN A 377 6.64 5.27 20.49
C ASN A 377 5.31 4.79 21.05
N HIS A 378 4.84 5.39 22.15
CA HIS A 378 3.55 5.08 22.76
C HIS A 378 2.41 5.46 21.79
N ASN A 379 2.40 6.69 21.30
CA ASN A 379 1.37 7.17 20.38
C ASN A 379 1.36 6.35 19.07
N ARG A 380 2.54 5.98 18.55
CA ARG A 380 2.64 5.08 17.37
C ARG A 380 1.98 3.72 17.61
N LYS A 381 2.25 3.10 18.74
CA LYS A 381 1.61 1.82 19.11
C LYS A 381 0.11 1.98 19.29
N GLU A 382 -0.31 3.05 19.94
CA GLU A 382 -1.72 3.33 20.16
C GLU A 382 -2.50 3.54 18.85
N VAL A 383 -1.96 4.29 17.90
CA VAL A 383 -2.54 4.44 16.55
C VAL A 383 -2.69 3.06 15.89
N LYS A 384 -1.66 2.23 15.88
CA LYS A 384 -1.70 0.89 15.29
C LYS A 384 -2.79 0.02 15.92
N GLN A 385 -2.84 -0.03 17.26
CA GLN A 385 -3.85 -0.80 17.99
C GLN A 385 -5.28 -0.28 17.75
N LEU A 386 -5.45 1.04 17.72
CA LEU A 386 -6.72 1.67 17.42
C LEU A 386 -7.23 1.26 16.04
N MET A 387 -6.38 1.36 15.03
CA MET A 387 -6.71 1.00 13.65
C MET A 387 -6.98 -0.50 13.52
N ASN A 388 -6.15 -1.34 14.10
CA ASN A 388 -6.31 -2.79 14.04
C ASN A 388 -7.61 -3.26 14.70
N ASN A 389 -7.94 -2.75 15.88
CA ASN A 389 -9.08 -3.23 16.68
C ASN A 389 -10.43 -2.65 16.21
N TYR A 390 -10.46 -1.40 15.74
CA TYR A 390 -11.70 -0.70 15.41
C TYR A 390 -11.92 -0.48 13.93
N ILE A 391 -10.85 -0.30 13.14
CA ILE A 391 -10.89 0.08 11.72
C ILE A 391 -10.30 -1.04 10.84
N GLY A 392 -10.31 -2.26 11.33
CA GLY A 392 -9.84 -3.44 10.60
C GLY A 392 -10.83 -3.93 9.54
N ILE A 393 -10.92 -5.24 9.39
CA ILE A 393 -11.73 -5.91 8.35
C ILE A 393 -13.23 -5.69 8.59
N VAL A 394 -13.68 -5.88 9.84
CA VAL A 394 -15.08 -5.70 10.25
C VAL A 394 -15.20 -4.48 11.15
N ARG A 395 -15.99 -3.51 10.72
CA ARG A 395 -16.21 -2.21 11.39
C ARG A 395 -17.62 -2.10 11.95
N SER A 396 -17.87 -1.11 12.81
CA SER A 396 -19.21 -0.69 13.25
C SER A 396 -19.22 0.81 13.50
N ASN A 397 -20.41 1.42 13.45
CA ASN A 397 -20.59 2.86 13.68
C ASN A 397 -20.06 3.29 15.07
N GLU A 398 -20.24 2.44 16.08
CA GLU A 398 -19.72 2.72 17.43
C GLU A 398 -18.18 2.71 17.45
N ARG A 399 -17.56 1.73 16.82
CA ARG A 399 -16.09 1.64 16.74
C ARG A 399 -15.51 2.83 15.96
N LEU A 400 -16.14 3.23 14.85
CA LEU A 400 -15.72 4.39 14.06
C LEU A 400 -15.77 5.68 14.89
N LYS A 401 -16.86 5.94 15.61
CA LYS A 401 -16.99 7.11 16.51
C LYS A 401 -15.99 7.12 17.66
N ARG A 402 -15.70 5.95 18.23
CA ARG A 402 -14.68 5.83 19.30
C ARG A 402 -13.29 6.12 18.79
N SER A 403 -12.95 5.58 17.61
CA SER A 403 -11.64 5.81 16.98
C SER A 403 -11.42 7.27 16.61
N GLU A 404 -12.44 7.93 16.05
CA GLU A 404 -12.38 9.36 15.74
C GLU A 404 -12.04 10.20 16.98
N LYS A 405 -12.75 9.97 18.09
CA LYS A 405 -12.52 10.69 19.35
C LYS A 405 -11.11 10.44 19.90
N ARG A 406 -10.65 9.19 19.89
CA ARG A 406 -9.33 8.84 20.43
C ARG A 406 -8.21 9.37 19.56
N LEU A 407 -8.33 9.23 18.24
CA LEU A 407 -7.32 9.72 17.31
C LEU A 407 -7.15 11.25 17.40
N LYS A 408 -8.23 11.98 17.69
CA LYS A 408 -8.16 13.44 17.91
C LYS A 408 -7.24 13.81 19.09
N VAL A 409 -7.30 13.07 20.18
CA VAL A 409 -6.41 13.29 21.35
C VAL A 409 -4.97 13.03 20.96
N ILE A 410 -4.70 11.89 20.32
CA ILE A 410 -3.34 11.54 19.87
C ILE A 410 -2.79 12.58 18.87
N HIS A 411 -3.66 13.10 18.00
CA HIS A 411 -3.30 14.17 17.07
C HIS A 411 -2.88 15.46 17.79
N GLU A 412 -3.68 15.90 18.77
CA GLU A 412 -3.39 17.12 19.55
C GLU A 412 -2.06 16.99 20.30
N GLU A 413 -1.82 15.86 20.95
CA GLU A 413 -0.56 15.55 21.63
C GLU A 413 0.64 15.53 20.66
N THR A 414 0.47 14.90 19.50
CA THR A 414 1.54 14.79 18.49
C THR A 414 1.86 16.16 17.85
N GLU A 415 0.84 16.98 17.54
CA GLU A 415 1.06 18.34 17.01
C GLU A 415 1.74 19.25 18.05
N GLN A 416 1.45 19.06 19.34
CA GLN A 416 2.17 19.76 20.38
C GLN A 416 3.65 19.36 20.44
N LEU A 417 3.95 18.05 20.39
CA LEU A 417 5.32 17.54 20.30
C LEU A 417 6.03 18.11 19.06
N TYR A 418 5.36 18.06 17.89
CA TYR A 418 5.91 18.54 16.63
C TYR A 418 6.31 20.02 16.67
N LYS A 419 5.56 20.87 17.39
CA LYS A 419 5.83 22.31 17.56
C LYS A 419 6.93 22.60 18.58
N THR A 420 7.13 21.76 19.57
CA THR A 420 8.04 22.01 20.69
C THR A 420 9.39 21.32 20.56
N THR A 421 9.47 20.26 19.78
CA THR A 421 10.69 19.44 19.64
C THR A 421 11.31 19.59 18.24
N THR A 422 12.60 19.29 18.16
CA THR A 422 13.29 19.18 16.87
C THR A 422 12.67 18.06 16.04
N LEU A 423 12.54 18.30 14.73
CA LEU A 423 12.00 17.30 13.81
C LEU A 423 12.84 16.03 13.83
N SER A 424 12.19 14.89 13.94
CA SER A 424 12.78 13.57 13.73
C SER A 424 11.94 12.76 12.72
N PRO A 425 12.53 11.78 12.01
CA PRO A 425 11.76 10.93 11.10
C PRO A 425 10.61 10.23 11.80
N GLN A 426 10.83 9.72 13.00
CA GLN A 426 9.82 8.99 13.79
C GLN A 426 8.62 9.89 14.15
N LEU A 427 8.86 11.15 14.47
CA LEU A 427 7.81 12.13 14.74
C LEU A 427 7.07 12.52 13.45
N GLY A 428 7.82 12.69 12.34
CA GLY A 428 7.23 12.94 11.02
C GLY A 428 6.36 11.79 10.54
N GLU A 429 6.84 10.54 10.65
CA GLU A 429 6.07 9.33 10.33
C GLU A 429 4.82 9.19 11.20
N LEU A 430 4.93 9.41 12.53
CA LEU A 430 3.76 9.37 13.42
C LEU A 430 2.70 10.39 13.00
N ARG A 431 3.11 11.61 12.68
CA ARG A 431 2.22 12.65 12.18
C ARG A 431 1.52 12.23 10.87
N ASN A 432 2.27 11.61 9.97
CA ASN A 432 1.74 11.08 8.71
C ASN A 432 0.75 9.93 8.95
N MET A 433 1.08 8.96 9.80
CA MET A 433 0.20 7.87 10.19
C MET A 433 -1.13 8.38 10.79
N ILE A 434 -1.10 9.41 11.63
CA ILE A 434 -2.28 10.03 12.21
C ILE A 434 -3.16 10.67 11.11
N ASN A 435 -2.56 11.41 10.16
CA ASN A 435 -3.31 12.02 9.06
C ASN A 435 -3.99 10.96 8.19
N VAL A 436 -3.29 9.89 7.84
CA VAL A 436 -3.84 8.78 7.05
C VAL A 436 -4.93 8.04 7.83
N SER A 437 -4.71 7.73 9.10
CA SER A 437 -5.71 7.10 9.97
C SER A 437 -6.98 7.95 10.07
N TRP A 438 -6.84 9.27 10.19
CA TRP A 438 -7.96 10.20 10.16
C TRP A 438 -8.77 10.10 8.87
N LEU A 439 -8.09 10.09 7.72
CA LEU A 439 -8.75 9.95 6.42
C LEU A 439 -9.51 8.63 6.30
N ILE A 440 -8.89 7.52 6.72
CA ILE A 440 -9.52 6.19 6.71
C ILE A 440 -10.78 6.19 7.59
N ILE A 441 -10.71 6.73 8.80
CA ILE A 441 -11.85 6.80 9.72
C ILE A 441 -12.96 7.67 9.14
N ARG A 442 -12.63 8.89 8.70
CA ARG A 442 -13.63 9.84 8.19
C ARG A 442 -14.36 9.30 6.96
N GLN A 443 -13.64 8.80 5.99
CA GLN A 443 -14.25 8.23 4.78
C GLN A 443 -14.99 6.91 5.06
N SER A 444 -14.57 6.16 6.11
CA SER A 444 -15.36 5.02 6.61
C SER A 444 -16.69 5.44 7.23
N MET A 445 -16.77 6.59 7.89
CA MET A 445 -18.01 7.12 8.47
C MET A 445 -18.95 7.70 7.39
N GLU A 446 -18.41 8.14 6.28
CA GLU A 446 -19.15 8.69 5.14
C GLU A 446 -19.68 7.60 4.20
N GLN A 447 -19.12 6.37 4.25
CA GLN A 447 -19.53 5.25 3.42
C GLN A 447 -20.91 4.73 3.84
N GLN A 448 -21.86 4.65 2.87
CA GLN A 448 -23.26 4.31 3.13
C GLN A 448 -23.63 2.85 2.87
N GLU A 449 -22.77 2.09 2.24
CA GLU A 449 -23.01 0.69 1.86
C GLU A 449 -21.74 -0.15 1.96
N ASN A 450 -21.91 -1.44 2.21
CA ASN A 450 -20.81 -2.41 2.20
C ASN A 450 -20.36 -2.66 0.76
N ARG A 451 -19.06 -2.47 0.48
CA ARG A 451 -18.46 -2.72 -0.83
C ARG A 451 -17.03 -3.23 -0.70
N GLY A 452 -16.70 -4.24 -1.47
CA GLY A 452 -15.35 -4.79 -1.59
C GLY A 452 -14.69 -5.04 -0.23
N THR A 453 -13.61 -4.32 0.03
CA THR A 453 -12.84 -4.43 1.28
C THR A 453 -13.45 -3.69 2.48
N PHE A 454 -14.45 -2.85 2.25
CA PHE A 454 -15.15 -2.16 3.33
C PHE A 454 -16.36 -2.96 3.79
N TYR A 455 -16.39 -3.30 5.08
CA TYR A 455 -17.52 -3.98 5.69
C TYR A 455 -17.84 -3.39 7.07
N ASN A 456 -19.06 -2.84 7.21
CA ASN A 456 -19.61 -2.30 8.45
C ASN A 456 -20.86 -3.10 8.81
N ILE A 457 -20.89 -3.71 9.99
CA ILE A 457 -22.00 -4.56 10.44
C ILE A 457 -23.32 -3.79 10.60
N ASP A 458 -23.26 -2.49 10.79
CA ASP A 458 -24.46 -1.63 10.96
C ASP A 458 -25.07 -1.20 9.60
N LEU A 459 -24.42 -1.53 8.48
CA LEU A 459 -24.91 -1.35 7.11
C LEU A 459 -25.32 -2.67 6.44
N ALA A 460 -25.30 -3.79 7.19
CA ALA A 460 -25.59 -5.14 6.69
C ALA A 460 -27.09 -5.45 6.79
#